data_e368844e5e660a8d8853fc47a548b3b8
#
_entry.id   e368844e5e660a8d8853fc47a548b3b8
#
_cell.length_a   1.000
_cell.length_b   1.000
_cell.length_c   1.000
_cell.angle_alpha   90.00
_cell.angle_beta   90.00
_cell.angle_gamma   90.00
#
_symmetry.space_group_name_H-M   'P 1'
#
loop_
_entity.id
_entity.type
_entity.pdbx_description
1 polymer ?
#
loop_
_entity_poly.entity_id
_entity_poly.type
_entity_poly.pdbx_seq_one_letter_code
_entity_poly.pdbx_strand_id
1 'polypeptide(L)'
;MTILTIDHIRNKIANSPVIYQRGENIYRLGNYMLKEFNPAKARFVYSVDGEYGDYEITISVGEGKVVHSCTCPFPRKGCKHTVAACLDAAVRLSKPGGDTRADTETTGDYLGFDEIRDMALESRVKKAKAERFTVTRGDTYKGEHLVTTAKGKHYLVTIYDPIAGTGHCTCPDYQSNHLGACKHTLHLLERFRSEKNFSGEALQERLTFAHFYWDAYSAKPKYYAETDVLDARSRDVIDEYFDPQGIYKRDNLCDFFEMSERLKEHKAVRVDEFLYYK
;
A
#
# COMPACT_ATOMS: atom_id res chain seq x y z
N MET A 1 -1.36 -32.36 23.32
CA MET A 1 -2.34 -31.25 23.30
C MET A 1 -1.61 -29.98 22.85
N THR A 2 -1.98 -29.40 21.71
CA THR A 2 -1.24 -28.26 21.13
C THR A 2 -1.46 -27.05 22.04
N ILE A 3 -0.38 -26.48 22.56
CA ILE A 3 -0.40 -25.33 23.47
C ILE A 3 -0.68 -24.00 22.73
N LEU A 4 -0.42 -23.98 21.42
CA LEU A 4 -0.65 -22.80 20.58
C LEU A 4 -2.11 -22.75 20.12
N THR A 5 -2.97 -22.19 20.98
CA THR A 5 -4.40 -21.97 20.71
C THR A 5 -4.69 -20.49 20.46
N ILE A 6 -5.85 -20.18 19.86
CA ILE A 6 -6.30 -18.80 19.65
C ILE A 6 -6.31 -18.01 20.97
N ASP A 7 -6.82 -18.63 22.05
CA ASP A 7 -6.85 -18.00 23.37
C ASP A 7 -5.45 -17.75 23.93
N HIS A 8 -4.51 -18.69 23.72
CA HIS A 8 -3.12 -18.49 24.09
C HIS A 8 -2.49 -17.34 23.32
N ILE A 9 -2.73 -17.25 22.01
CA ILE A 9 -2.20 -16.18 21.16
C ILE A 9 -2.76 -14.83 21.62
N ARG A 10 -4.07 -14.75 21.87
CA ARG A 10 -4.75 -13.51 22.30
C ARG A 10 -4.29 -13.03 23.66
N ASN A 11 -4.18 -13.94 24.64
CA ASN A 11 -4.02 -13.57 26.04
C ASN A 11 -2.57 -13.63 26.54
N LYS A 12 -1.68 -14.37 25.86
CA LYS A 12 -0.28 -14.61 26.31
C LYS A 12 0.79 -14.16 25.31
N ILE A 13 0.48 -14.16 24.01
CA ILE A 13 1.46 -13.76 22.98
C ILE A 13 1.23 -12.31 22.57
N ALA A 14 0.00 -11.91 22.24
CA ALA A 14 -0.29 -10.54 21.85
C ALA A 14 0.00 -9.55 22.98
N ASN A 15 0.74 -8.48 22.67
CA ASN A 15 1.08 -7.45 23.66
C ASN A 15 -0.15 -6.66 24.15
N SER A 16 -1.20 -6.56 23.33
CA SER A 16 -2.49 -5.93 23.66
C SER A 16 -3.60 -6.40 22.73
N PRO A 17 -4.88 -6.18 23.10
CA PRO A 17 -6.02 -6.49 22.21
C PRO A 17 -5.93 -5.80 20.85
N VAL A 18 -5.43 -4.56 20.80
CA VAL A 18 -5.24 -3.82 19.54
C VAL A 18 -4.17 -4.49 18.67
N ILE A 19 -3.09 -4.97 19.27
CA ILE A 19 -2.03 -5.69 18.57
C ILE A 19 -2.56 -7.05 18.06
N TYR A 20 -3.36 -7.74 18.86
CA TYR A 20 -4.03 -8.97 18.43
C TYR A 20 -4.87 -8.72 17.18
N GLN A 21 -5.75 -7.74 17.20
CA GLN A 21 -6.64 -7.42 16.07
C GLN A 21 -5.85 -7.03 14.81
N ARG A 22 -4.76 -6.26 14.96
CA ARG A 22 -3.87 -5.93 13.82
C ARG A 22 -3.16 -7.17 13.25
N GLY A 23 -2.77 -8.11 14.09
CA GLY A 23 -2.17 -9.38 13.67
C GLY A 23 -3.18 -10.30 13.01
N GLU A 24 -4.39 -10.39 13.54
CA GLU A 24 -5.50 -11.13 12.93
C GLU A 24 -5.82 -10.59 11.53
N ASN A 25 -5.78 -9.28 11.33
CA ASN A 25 -5.97 -8.69 10.01
C ASN A 25 -4.85 -9.08 9.04
N ILE A 26 -3.58 -9.10 9.46
CA ILE A 26 -2.46 -9.58 8.64
C ILE A 26 -2.68 -11.05 8.25
N TYR A 27 -3.09 -11.88 9.21
CA TYR A 27 -3.39 -13.29 8.99
C TYR A 27 -4.52 -13.49 7.98
N ARG A 28 -5.66 -12.80 8.16
CA ARG A 28 -6.82 -12.87 7.25
C ARG A 28 -6.52 -12.38 5.85
N LEU A 29 -5.67 -11.36 5.73
CA LEU A 29 -5.24 -10.79 4.43
C LEU A 29 -4.16 -11.62 3.74
N GLY A 30 -3.61 -12.66 4.40
CA GLY A 30 -2.53 -13.47 3.84
C GLY A 30 -1.22 -12.71 3.63
N ASN A 31 -1.02 -11.53 4.25
CA ASN A 31 0.15 -10.69 4.08
C ASN A 31 1.36 -11.24 4.85
N TYR A 32 1.64 -12.52 4.67
CA TYR A 32 2.80 -13.22 5.21
C TYR A 32 3.12 -14.43 4.32
N MET A 33 4.36 -14.90 4.39
CA MET A 33 4.82 -16.08 3.67
C MET A 33 5.53 -17.02 4.64
N LEU A 34 5.12 -18.29 4.65
CA LEU A 34 5.85 -19.36 5.34
C LEU A 34 7.10 -19.70 4.52
N LYS A 35 8.29 -19.41 5.06
CA LYS A 35 9.59 -19.71 4.43
C LYS A 35 10.08 -21.10 4.76
N GLU A 36 9.91 -21.51 6.00
CA GLU A 36 10.42 -22.80 6.49
C GLU A 36 9.45 -23.39 7.51
N PHE A 37 9.21 -24.70 7.42
CA PHE A 37 8.50 -25.48 8.43
C PHE A 37 9.26 -26.78 8.73
N ASN A 38 9.61 -26.97 9.98
CA ASN A 38 10.18 -28.21 10.48
C ASN A 38 9.19 -28.91 11.42
N PRO A 39 8.46 -29.94 10.94
CA PRO A 39 7.43 -30.60 11.73
C PRO A 39 8.00 -31.36 12.96
N ALA A 40 9.19 -31.92 12.86
CA ALA A 40 9.81 -32.66 13.97
C ALA A 40 10.15 -31.76 15.16
N LYS A 41 10.43 -30.47 14.90
CA LYS A 41 10.75 -29.46 15.93
C LYS A 41 9.61 -28.49 16.16
N ALA A 42 8.47 -28.66 15.49
CA ALA A 42 7.37 -27.70 15.43
C ALA A 42 7.89 -26.25 15.30
N ARG A 43 8.84 -26.04 14.37
CA ARG A 43 9.50 -24.77 14.14
C ARG A 43 9.06 -24.20 12.79
N PHE A 44 8.69 -22.93 12.80
CA PHE A 44 8.23 -22.16 11.65
C PHE A 44 9.07 -20.91 11.48
N VAL A 45 9.35 -20.54 10.23
CA VAL A 45 9.94 -19.26 9.86
C VAL A 45 9.04 -18.59 8.83
N TYR A 46 8.60 -17.39 9.13
CA TYR A 46 7.75 -16.57 8.26
C TYR A 46 8.46 -15.29 7.83
N SER A 47 8.08 -14.77 6.66
CA SER A 47 8.33 -13.41 6.23
C SER A 47 7.02 -12.65 6.20
N VAL A 48 7.03 -11.43 6.70
CA VAL A 48 5.90 -10.50 6.64
C VAL A 48 6.39 -9.18 6.09
N ASP A 49 5.75 -8.70 5.03
CA ASP A 49 6.01 -7.37 4.49
C ASP A 49 5.65 -6.29 5.51
N GLY A 50 6.54 -5.37 5.73
CA GLY A 50 6.39 -4.34 6.75
C GLY A 50 6.76 -2.95 6.26
N GLU A 51 6.53 -1.94 7.09
CA GLU A 51 6.70 -0.52 6.78
C GLU A 51 8.17 -0.15 6.42
N TYR A 52 9.15 -0.93 6.90
CA TYR A 52 10.59 -0.68 6.71
C TYR A 52 11.31 -1.86 6.06
N GLY A 53 10.59 -2.73 5.34
CA GLY A 53 11.09 -3.93 4.69
C GLY A 53 10.50 -5.21 5.27
N ASP A 54 10.98 -6.35 4.79
CA ASP A 54 10.51 -7.66 5.22
C ASP A 54 10.99 -8.00 6.64
N TYR A 55 10.06 -8.40 7.48
CA TYR A 55 10.37 -8.88 8.83
C TYR A 55 10.33 -10.40 8.88
N GLU A 56 11.37 -10.99 9.47
CA GLU A 56 11.42 -12.41 9.74
C GLU A 56 10.82 -12.73 11.11
N ILE A 57 9.95 -13.74 11.15
CA ILE A 57 9.33 -14.24 12.38
C ILE A 57 9.69 -15.71 12.55
N THR A 58 10.28 -16.06 13.66
CA THR A 58 10.52 -17.46 14.05
C THR A 58 9.56 -17.84 15.17
N ILE A 59 8.93 -19.03 15.03
CA ILE A 59 8.06 -19.62 16.07
C ILE A 59 8.55 -21.04 16.31
N SER A 60 8.69 -21.44 17.57
CA SER A 60 8.96 -22.80 17.99
C SER A 60 7.98 -23.19 19.10
N VAL A 61 7.31 -24.32 18.92
CA VAL A 61 6.34 -24.86 19.88
C VAL A 61 6.94 -26.12 20.50
N GLY A 62 7.32 -26.03 21.75
CA GLY A 62 7.91 -27.15 22.51
C GLY A 62 7.06 -27.54 23.71
N GLU A 63 7.65 -28.40 24.60
CA GLU A 63 7.01 -28.92 25.81
C GLU A 63 6.41 -27.84 26.71
N GLY A 64 5.12 -27.54 26.50
CA GLY A 64 4.39 -26.55 27.29
C GLY A 64 4.78 -25.09 27.05
N LYS A 65 5.57 -24.77 26.01
CA LYS A 65 6.11 -23.43 25.79
C LYS A 65 6.10 -23.03 24.30
N VAL A 66 5.70 -21.79 24.05
CA VAL A 66 5.83 -21.16 22.72
C VAL A 66 6.93 -20.10 22.78
N VAL A 67 7.96 -20.28 21.96
CA VAL A 67 9.04 -19.30 21.80
C VAL A 67 8.86 -18.62 20.46
N HIS A 68 8.94 -17.30 20.45
CA HIS A 68 8.79 -16.52 19.23
C HIS A 68 9.73 -15.31 19.19
N SER A 69 10.13 -14.92 17.99
CA SER A 69 10.87 -13.67 17.73
C SER A 69 10.37 -13.01 16.46
N CYS A 70 10.61 -11.71 16.34
CA CYS A 70 10.32 -10.93 15.14
C CYS A 70 11.37 -9.84 15.00
N THR A 71 11.88 -9.63 13.79
CA THR A 71 12.90 -8.61 13.50
C THR A 71 12.36 -7.19 13.37
N CYS A 72 11.03 -6.98 13.48
CA CYS A 72 10.46 -5.65 13.36
C CYS A 72 10.89 -4.71 14.52
N PRO A 73 10.89 -3.38 14.31
CA PRO A 73 11.34 -2.40 15.31
C PRO A 73 10.38 -2.23 16.50
N PHE A 74 9.33 -3.04 16.61
CA PHE A 74 8.40 -2.96 17.74
C PHE A 74 9.13 -3.31 19.06
N PRO A 75 9.12 -2.42 20.06
CA PRO A 75 10.03 -2.52 21.23
C PRO A 75 9.68 -3.62 22.22
N ARG A 76 8.58 -4.34 22.03
CA ARG A 76 8.10 -5.39 22.93
C ARG A 76 7.84 -6.69 22.17
N LYS A 77 7.94 -7.82 22.89
CA LYS A 77 7.54 -9.12 22.34
C LYS A 77 6.04 -9.14 22.02
N GLY A 78 5.63 -9.98 21.06
CA GLY A 78 4.22 -10.16 20.72
C GLY A 78 3.64 -9.03 19.86
N CYS A 79 4.39 -8.60 18.83
CA CYS A 79 3.93 -7.63 17.84
C CYS A 79 2.84 -8.23 16.91
N LYS A 80 2.21 -7.39 16.10
CA LYS A 80 1.18 -7.82 15.12
C LYS A 80 1.67 -8.90 14.14
N HIS A 81 2.95 -8.87 13.73
CA HIS A 81 3.51 -9.86 12.81
C HIS A 81 3.66 -11.23 13.49
N THR A 82 4.11 -11.24 14.75
CA THR A 82 4.15 -12.46 15.58
C THR A 82 2.76 -13.07 15.75
N VAL A 83 1.74 -12.26 16.01
CA VAL A 83 0.36 -12.74 16.16
C VAL A 83 -0.13 -13.39 14.85
N ALA A 84 0.08 -12.76 13.70
CA ALA A 84 -0.31 -13.31 12.40
C ALA A 84 0.35 -14.68 12.14
N ALA A 85 1.66 -14.76 12.34
CA ALA A 85 2.42 -15.99 12.17
C ALA A 85 1.98 -17.09 13.15
N CYS A 86 1.68 -16.74 14.41
CA CYS A 86 1.17 -17.70 15.41
C CYS A 86 -0.21 -18.24 15.05
N LEU A 87 -1.10 -17.43 14.45
CA LEU A 87 -2.41 -17.88 13.99
C LEU A 87 -2.29 -18.94 12.89
N ASP A 88 -1.43 -18.71 11.90
CA ASP A 88 -1.15 -19.70 10.85
C ASP A 88 -0.50 -20.98 11.42
N ALA A 89 0.51 -20.84 12.26
CA ALA A 89 1.16 -21.97 12.90
C ALA A 89 0.20 -22.82 13.73
N ALA A 90 -0.75 -22.20 14.44
CA ALA A 90 -1.78 -22.90 15.22
C ALA A 90 -2.68 -23.77 14.32
N VAL A 91 -3.11 -23.23 13.18
CA VAL A 91 -3.91 -23.97 12.20
C VAL A 91 -3.14 -25.15 11.64
N ARG A 92 -1.86 -24.98 11.27
CA ARG A 92 -1.00 -26.04 10.73
C ARG A 92 -0.76 -27.15 11.75
N LEU A 93 -0.56 -26.81 13.00
CA LEU A 93 -0.36 -27.79 14.10
C LEU A 93 -1.65 -28.54 14.50
N SER A 94 -2.82 -27.99 14.22
CA SER A 94 -4.09 -28.62 14.53
C SER A 94 -4.54 -29.67 13.50
N LYS A 95 -3.89 -29.72 12.32
CA LYS A 95 -4.20 -30.71 11.27
C LYS A 95 -3.31 -31.94 11.43
N PRO A 96 -3.83 -33.16 11.68
CA PRO A 96 -3.03 -34.38 11.68
C PRO A 96 -2.62 -34.74 10.24
N GLY A 97 -1.32 -34.83 9.97
CA GLY A 97 -0.76 -35.32 8.71
C GLY A 97 -0.67 -34.27 7.63
N GLY A 98 0.19 -33.27 7.84
CA GLY A 98 0.38 -32.19 6.89
C GLY A 98 1.16 -32.61 5.66
N ASP A 99 0.50 -32.80 4.54
CA ASP A 99 1.11 -32.73 3.22
C ASP A 99 1.34 -31.25 2.87
N THR A 100 2.57 -30.91 2.42
CA THR A 100 3.08 -29.56 2.26
C THR A 100 2.79 -28.99 0.87
N ARG A 101 1.74 -29.41 0.19
CA ARG A 101 1.31 -28.84 -1.07
C ARG A 101 -0.10 -28.30 -0.96
N ALA A 102 -0.20 -27.03 -1.31
CA ALA A 102 -1.40 -26.29 -1.48
C ALA A 102 -2.38 -27.01 -2.42
N ASP A 103 -3.36 -27.71 -1.85
CA ASP A 103 -4.66 -27.98 -2.43
C ASP A 103 -5.55 -28.40 -1.26
N THR A 104 -5.83 -27.47 -0.40
CA THR A 104 -6.91 -27.63 0.57
C THR A 104 -8.01 -26.64 0.17
N GLU A 105 -9.03 -27.17 -0.46
CA GLU A 105 -10.39 -26.66 -0.26
C GLU A 105 -10.68 -26.65 1.23
N THR A 106 -10.15 -25.66 1.92
CA THR A 106 -10.63 -25.27 3.22
C THR A 106 -11.88 -24.45 2.97
N THR A 107 -13.03 -25.01 3.27
CA THR A 107 -14.31 -24.33 3.48
C THR A 107 -14.21 -23.38 4.70
N GLY A 108 -13.30 -22.49 4.69
CA GLY A 108 -13.29 -21.25 5.43
C GLY A 108 -13.45 -20.17 4.38
N ASP A 109 -14.35 -19.22 4.57
CA ASP A 109 -14.58 -18.09 3.71
C ASP A 109 -13.25 -17.34 3.52
N TYR A 110 -12.39 -17.81 2.59
CA TYR A 110 -11.26 -17.03 2.11
C TYR A 110 -11.84 -15.93 1.25
N LEU A 111 -11.67 -14.72 1.72
CA LEU A 111 -11.97 -13.53 0.92
C LEU A 111 -11.12 -13.59 -0.34
N GLY A 112 -11.75 -13.45 -1.49
CA GLY A 112 -11.07 -13.30 -2.77
C GLY A 112 -10.24 -11.99 -2.78
N PHE A 113 -9.29 -11.89 -3.70
CA PHE A 113 -8.46 -10.69 -3.84
C PHE A 113 -9.32 -9.42 -4.00
N ASP A 114 -10.42 -9.51 -4.74
CA ASP A 114 -11.34 -8.39 -4.95
C ASP A 114 -12.06 -7.99 -3.67
N GLU A 115 -12.50 -8.94 -2.85
CA GLU A 115 -13.14 -8.67 -1.56
C GLU A 115 -12.17 -8.01 -0.58
N ILE A 116 -10.91 -8.45 -0.55
CA ILE A 116 -9.84 -7.84 0.25
C ILE A 116 -9.60 -6.40 -0.18
N ARG A 117 -9.53 -6.17 -1.49
CA ARG A 117 -9.36 -4.85 -2.09
C ARG A 117 -10.53 -3.93 -1.73
N ASP A 118 -11.75 -4.41 -1.85
CA ASP A 118 -12.96 -3.67 -1.54
C ASP A 118 -13.04 -3.30 -0.06
N MET A 119 -12.73 -4.23 0.84
CA MET A 119 -12.63 -3.95 2.29
C MET A 119 -11.55 -2.90 2.60
N ALA A 120 -10.41 -2.98 1.93
CA ALA A 120 -9.34 -2.02 2.10
C ALA A 120 -9.74 -0.63 1.59
N LEU A 121 -10.47 -0.54 0.48
CA LEU A 121 -11.04 0.71 -0.04
C LEU A 121 -12.12 1.26 0.89
N GLU A 122 -13.05 0.43 1.36
CA GLU A 122 -14.07 0.85 2.33
C GLU A 122 -13.47 1.45 3.60
N SER A 123 -12.41 0.85 4.12
CA SER A 123 -11.71 1.37 5.29
C SER A 123 -11.19 2.79 5.03
N ARG A 124 -10.69 3.08 3.83
CA ARG A 124 -10.20 4.40 3.44
C ARG A 124 -11.33 5.40 3.23
N VAL A 125 -12.44 4.96 2.65
CA VAL A 125 -13.66 5.76 2.52
C VAL A 125 -14.18 6.17 3.91
N LYS A 126 -14.27 5.23 4.85
CA LYS A 126 -14.67 5.52 6.25
C LYS A 126 -13.75 6.56 6.89
N LYS A 127 -12.43 6.44 6.71
CA LYS A 127 -11.45 7.42 7.23
C LYS A 127 -11.56 8.76 6.52
N ALA A 128 -11.78 8.78 5.21
CA ALA A 128 -11.96 10.00 4.44
C ALA A 128 -13.15 10.85 4.93
N LYS A 129 -14.21 10.18 5.38
CA LYS A 129 -15.43 10.81 5.94
C LYS A 129 -15.28 11.20 7.42
N ALA A 130 -14.58 10.37 8.21
CA ALA A 130 -14.49 10.56 9.66
C ALA A 130 -13.39 11.53 10.08
N GLU A 131 -12.28 11.61 9.34
CA GLU A 131 -11.16 12.47 9.69
C GLU A 131 -11.35 13.90 9.17
N ARG A 132 -10.84 14.87 9.91
CA ARG A 132 -10.88 16.28 9.51
C ARG A 132 -9.66 16.63 8.67
N PHE A 133 -9.91 17.17 7.49
CA PHE A 133 -8.90 17.68 6.58
C PHE A 133 -9.19 19.12 6.21
N THR A 134 -8.14 19.93 6.06
CA THR A 134 -8.20 21.23 5.41
C THR A 134 -7.66 21.05 4.00
N VAL A 135 -8.44 21.48 3.01
CA VAL A 135 -8.05 21.41 1.60
C VAL A 135 -7.75 22.81 1.11
N THR A 136 -6.51 23.04 0.67
CA THR A 136 -6.16 24.20 -0.16
C THR A 136 -6.24 23.74 -1.60
N ARG A 137 -7.28 24.18 -2.29
CA ARG A 137 -7.55 23.83 -3.68
C ARG A 137 -6.60 24.57 -4.60
N GLY A 138 -6.14 23.93 -5.68
CA GLY A 138 -5.59 24.57 -6.85
C GLY A 138 -6.66 25.25 -7.68
N ASP A 139 -6.28 25.86 -8.79
CA ASP A 139 -7.17 26.66 -9.64
C ASP A 139 -8.22 25.82 -10.37
N THR A 140 -7.93 24.54 -10.59
CA THR A 140 -8.75 23.59 -11.35
C THR A 140 -9.05 22.33 -10.55
N TYR A 141 -9.98 21.48 -10.99
CA TYR A 141 -10.23 20.15 -10.41
C TYR A 141 -9.10 19.17 -10.77
N LYS A 142 -8.59 19.27 -12.02
CA LYS A 142 -7.38 18.55 -12.43
C LYS A 142 -6.14 19.33 -11.95
N GLY A 143 -5.16 18.62 -11.41
CA GLY A 143 -3.92 19.24 -10.94
C GLY A 143 -3.64 19.04 -9.48
N GLU A 144 -2.82 19.91 -8.92
CA GLU A 144 -2.26 19.80 -7.57
C GLU A 144 -3.13 20.49 -6.52
N HIS A 145 -3.39 19.81 -5.42
CA HIS A 145 -4.13 20.28 -4.27
C HIS A 145 -3.38 19.91 -2.98
N LEU A 146 -3.42 20.79 -1.98
CA LEU A 146 -2.80 20.50 -0.69
C LEU A 146 -3.86 20.03 0.30
N VAL A 147 -3.67 18.84 0.85
CA VAL A 147 -4.52 18.27 1.91
C VAL A 147 -3.76 18.26 3.22
N THR A 148 -4.25 19.00 4.21
CA THR A 148 -3.65 19.12 5.53
C THR A 148 -4.49 18.35 6.53
N THR A 149 -3.84 17.45 7.29
CA THR A 149 -4.49 16.68 8.37
C THR A 149 -4.72 17.56 9.59
N ALA A 150 -5.59 17.14 10.52
CA ALA A 150 -5.81 17.81 11.80
C ALA A 150 -4.53 17.91 12.67
N LYS A 151 -3.51 17.09 12.39
CA LYS A 151 -2.18 17.13 13.06
C LYS A 151 -1.17 18.03 12.34
N GLY A 152 -1.60 18.81 11.35
CA GLY A 152 -0.73 19.72 10.61
C GLY A 152 0.18 19.05 9.56
N LYS A 153 0.01 17.77 9.25
CA LYS A 153 0.76 17.13 8.16
C LYS A 153 0.15 17.51 6.81
N HIS A 154 1.00 17.87 5.87
CA HIS A 154 0.66 18.29 4.52
C HIS A 154 0.94 17.17 3.53
N TYR A 155 0.00 16.92 2.62
CA TYR A 155 0.16 15.99 1.52
C TYR A 155 -0.30 16.64 0.22
N LEU A 156 0.53 16.55 -0.81
CA LEU A 156 0.17 16.96 -2.16
C LEU A 156 -0.68 15.88 -2.81
N VAL A 157 -1.83 16.26 -3.32
CA VAL A 157 -2.75 15.39 -4.06
C VAL A 157 -2.87 15.91 -5.47
N THR A 158 -2.44 15.13 -6.44
CA THR A 158 -2.57 15.46 -7.87
C THR A 158 -3.76 14.68 -8.45
N ILE A 159 -4.78 15.35 -8.94
CA ILE A 159 -5.92 14.71 -9.60
C ILE A 159 -5.71 14.75 -11.12
N TYR A 160 -5.76 13.58 -11.75
CA TYR A 160 -5.63 13.43 -13.21
C TYR A 160 -7.00 13.44 -13.89
N ASP A 161 -7.92 12.62 -13.37
CA ASP A 161 -9.30 12.59 -13.82
C ASP A 161 -10.25 12.61 -12.61
N PRO A 162 -10.88 13.74 -12.32
CA PRO A 162 -11.77 13.86 -11.17
C PRO A 162 -13.10 13.10 -11.36
N ILE A 163 -13.51 12.81 -12.60
CA ILE A 163 -14.73 12.02 -12.89
C ILE A 163 -14.46 10.54 -12.67
N ALA A 164 -13.39 10.01 -13.28
CA ALA A 164 -12.95 8.63 -13.06
C ALA A 164 -12.38 8.41 -11.63
N GLY A 165 -12.01 9.49 -10.94
CA GLY A 165 -11.45 9.44 -9.60
C GLY A 165 -9.99 9.01 -9.57
N THR A 166 -9.23 9.26 -10.64
CA THR A 166 -7.83 8.92 -10.71
C THR A 166 -6.93 10.08 -10.30
N GLY A 167 -5.85 9.76 -9.60
CA GLY A 167 -4.90 10.76 -9.11
C GLY A 167 -3.75 10.11 -8.34
N HIS A 168 -2.92 10.94 -7.75
CA HIS A 168 -1.76 10.55 -6.94
C HIS A 168 -1.76 11.30 -5.60
N CYS A 169 -1.11 10.75 -4.59
CA CYS A 169 -0.93 11.40 -3.29
C CYS A 169 0.44 11.07 -2.70
N THR A 170 1.12 12.08 -2.18
CA THR A 170 2.43 11.93 -1.54
C THR A 170 2.39 11.27 -0.16
N CYS A 171 1.22 10.84 0.34
CA CYS A 171 1.13 10.21 1.66
C CYS A 171 1.67 8.77 1.66
N PRO A 172 2.25 8.30 2.78
CA PRO A 172 2.80 6.95 2.88
C PRO A 172 1.78 5.84 2.58
N ASP A 173 0.50 6.03 2.95
CA ASP A 173 -0.55 5.05 2.64
C ASP A 173 -0.73 4.89 1.12
N TYR A 174 -0.77 5.98 0.35
CA TYR A 174 -0.88 5.90 -1.11
C TYR A 174 0.33 5.21 -1.74
N GLN A 175 1.53 5.53 -1.26
CA GLN A 175 2.80 5.03 -1.79
C GLN A 175 3.03 3.53 -1.56
N SER A 176 2.26 2.89 -0.68
CA SER A 176 2.48 1.49 -0.27
C SER A 176 1.26 0.59 -0.35
N ASN A 177 0.07 1.11 -0.66
CA ASN A 177 -1.16 0.30 -0.53
C ASN A 177 -1.59 -0.43 -1.80
N HIS A 178 -0.99 -0.17 -2.94
CA HIS A 178 -1.31 -0.75 -4.26
C HIS A 178 -2.80 -0.62 -4.70
N LEU A 179 -3.56 0.31 -4.10
CA LEU A 179 -4.98 0.50 -4.39
C LEU A 179 -5.26 1.64 -5.37
N GLY A 180 -4.26 2.49 -5.64
CA GLY A 180 -4.44 3.71 -6.42
C GLY A 180 -5.30 4.77 -5.73
N ALA A 181 -5.62 4.60 -4.45
CA ALA A 181 -6.43 5.52 -3.66
C ALA A 181 -6.00 5.54 -2.19
N CYS A 182 -6.16 6.69 -1.53
CA CYS A 182 -5.99 6.84 -0.09
C CYS A 182 -7.11 7.74 0.48
N LYS A 183 -7.18 7.86 1.79
CA LYS A 183 -8.19 8.73 2.43
C LYS A 183 -8.13 10.20 1.96
N HIS A 184 -6.96 10.70 1.57
CA HIS A 184 -6.78 12.09 1.13
C HIS A 184 -7.34 12.31 -0.29
N THR A 185 -7.02 11.39 -1.23
CA THR A 185 -7.59 11.44 -2.58
C THR A 185 -9.11 11.27 -2.55
N LEU A 186 -9.61 10.31 -1.76
CA LEU A 186 -11.06 10.06 -1.61
C LEU A 186 -11.79 11.23 -0.98
N HIS A 187 -11.23 11.85 0.06
CA HIS A 187 -11.82 13.05 0.69
C HIS A 187 -11.93 14.23 -0.30
N LEU A 188 -10.85 14.48 -1.05
CA LEU A 188 -10.81 15.56 -2.04
C LEU A 188 -11.84 15.32 -3.15
N LEU A 189 -11.90 14.11 -3.71
CA LEU A 189 -12.85 13.75 -4.76
C LEU A 189 -14.32 13.82 -4.27
N GLU A 190 -14.60 13.40 -3.04
CA GLU A 190 -15.95 13.51 -2.46
C GLU A 190 -16.36 14.98 -2.30
N ARG A 191 -15.43 15.84 -1.88
CA ARG A 191 -15.65 17.29 -1.81
C ARG A 191 -15.95 17.87 -3.17
N PHE A 192 -15.19 17.53 -4.20
CA PHE A 192 -15.44 18.00 -5.57
C PHE A 192 -16.80 17.58 -6.08
N ARG A 193 -17.18 16.30 -5.88
CA ARG A 193 -18.49 15.76 -6.30
C ARG A 193 -19.67 16.44 -5.61
N SER A 194 -19.46 17.07 -4.47
CA SER A 194 -20.49 17.83 -3.75
C SER A 194 -20.69 19.25 -4.30
N GLU A 195 -19.79 19.74 -5.15
CA GLU A 195 -19.89 21.09 -5.74
C GLU A 195 -20.90 21.12 -6.89
N LYS A 196 -21.68 22.20 -6.93
CA LYS A 196 -22.65 22.43 -8.01
C LYS A 196 -21.89 22.65 -9.32
N ASN A 197 -22.25 22.03 -10.39
CA ASN A 197 -21.59 22.06 -11.70
C ASN A 197 -20.28 21.29 -11.84
N PHE A 198 -19.83 20.57 -10.81
CA PHE A 198 -18.57 19.81 -10.84
C PHE A 198 -18.36 19.02 -12.14
N SER A 199 -19.33 18.18 -12.52
CA SER A 199 -19.16 17.28 -13.68
C SER A 199 -18.99 18.06 -14.99
N GLY A 200 -19.69 19.17 -15.18
CA GLY A 200 -19.60 19.97 -16.40
C GLY A 200 -18.26 20.71 -16.52
N GLU A 201 -17.79 21.30 -15.43
CA GLU A 201 -16.52 22.01 -15.38
C GLU A 201 -15.32 21.04 -15.48
N ALA A 202 -15.34 19.97 -14.70
CA ALA A 202 -14.27 18.98 -14.67
C ALA A 202 -14.00 18.28 -16.02
N LEU A 203 -15.04 18.11 -16.85
CA LEU A 203 -14.89 17.53 -18.20
C LEU A 203 -14.18 18.46 -19.17
N GLN A 204 -14.24 19.78 -18.95
CA GLN A 204 -13.62 20.78 -19.83
C GLN A 204 -12.18 21.11 -19.43
N GLU A 205 -11.81 20.77 -18.20
CA GLU A 205 -10.47 21.05 -17.70
C GLU A 205 -9.40 20.12 -18.30
N ARG A 206 -8.19 20.65 -18.42
CA ARG A 206 -7.00 19.89 -18.83
C ARG A 206 -5.92 19.98 -17.77
N LEU A 207 -5.18 18.89 -17.61
CA LEU A 207 -3.94 18.91 -16.83
C LEU A 207 -2.88 19.68 -17.64
N THR A 208 -2.25 20.66 -17.02
CA THR A 208 -1.29 21.56 -17.69
C THR A 208 0.17 21.15 -17.55
N PHE A 209 0.44 20.00 -16.95
CA PHE A 209 1.79 19.49 -16.73
C PHE A 209 1.85 17.95 -16.87
N ALA A 210 3.03 17.44 -17.15
CA ALA A 210 3.38 16.03 -17.03
C ALA A 210 3.84 15.75 -15.61
N HIS A 211 3.30 14.73 -14.97
CA HIS A 211 3.64 14.32 -13.61
C HIS A 211 4.37 12.99 -13.59
N PHE A 212 5.58 12.97 -13.04
CA PHE A 212 6.38 11.77 -12.82
C PHE A 212 6.30 11.39 -11.36
N TYR A 213 5.93 10.15 -11.08
CA TYR A 213 5.68 9.64 -9.73
C TYR A 213 6.07 8.17 -9.60
N TRP A 214 6.22 7.69 -8.38
CA TRP A 214 6.41 6.27 -8.11
C TRP A 214 5.07 5.54 -8.16
N ASP A 215 4.96 4.55 -9.04
CA ASP A 215 3.80 3.67 -9.08
C ASP A 215 4.05 2.45 -8.18
N ALA A 216 3.32 2.37 -7.08
CA ALA A 216 3.47 1.28 -6.13
C ALA A 216 3.10 -0.09 -6.73
N TYR A 217 2.18 -0.12 -7.70
CA TYR A 217 1.73 -1.36 -8.33
C TYR A 217 2.81 -1.99 -9.21
N SER A 218 3.42 -1.22 -10.09
CA SER A 218 4.52 -1.69 -10.95
C SER A 218 5.88 -1.69 -10.26
N ALA A 219 6.00 -1.05 -9.07
CA ALA A 219 7.25 -0.78 -8.39
C ALA A 219 8.28 -0.08 -9.29
N LYS A 220 7.83 0.86 -10.12
CA LYS A 220 8.64 1.62 -11.08
C LYS A 220 8.19 3.08 -11.15
N PRO A 221 9.06 3.99 -11.63
CA PRO A 221 8.61 5.32 -12.04
C PRO A 221 7.52 5.23 -13.10
N LYS A 222 6.56 6.10 -13.00
CA LYS A 222 5.47 6.24 -13.95
C LYS A 222 5.24 7.70 -14.25
N TYR A 223 4.74 8.02 -15.45
CA TYR A 223 4.28 9.37 -15.74
C TYR A 223 2.84 9.39 -16.22
N TYR A 224 2.22 10.52 -16.02
CA TYR A 224 0.93 10.88 -16.60
C TYR A 224 1.02 12.25 -17.23
N ALA A 225 0.55 12.38 -18.46
CA ALA A 225 0.41 13.65 -19.17
C ALA A 225 -0.76 13.58 -20.14
N GLU A 226 -1.44 14.71 -20.35
CA GLU A 226 -2.39 14.84 -21.45
C GLU A 226 -1.64 15.17 -22.75
N THR A 227 -2.27 14.92 -23.90
CA THR A 227 -1.62 14.80 -25.22
C THR A 227 -0.82 16.05 -25.64
N ASP A 228 -1.22 17.26 -25.25
CA ASP A 228 -0.65 18.50 -25.74
C ASP A 228 0.21 19.26 -24.72
N VAL A 229 0.51 18.60 -23.58
CA VAL A 229 1.23 19.25 -22.46
C VAL A 229 2.71 19.41 -22.74
N LEU A 230 3.30 18.46 -23.47
CA LEU A 230 4.71 18.41 -23.79
C LEU A 230 4.95 18.71 -25.28
N ASP A 231 6.03 19.41 -25.58
CA ASP A 231 6.50 19.56 -26.95
C ASP A 231 7.01 18.25 -27.56
N ALA A 232 7.19 18.20 -28.88
CA ALA A 232 7.60 17.00 -29.59
C ALA A 232 8.94 16.45 -29.07
N ARG A 233 9.90 17.33 -28.80
CA ARG A 233 11.23 16.93 -28.31
C ARG A 233 11.15 16.27 -26.91
N SER A 234 10.34 16.82 -26.02
CA SER A 234 10.13 16.25 -24.68
C SER A 234 9.41 14.92 -24.76
N ARG A 235 8.45 14.75 -25.69
CA ARG A 235 7.78 13.49 -25.95
C ARG A 235 8.74 12.42 -26.46
N ASP A 236 9.58 12.73 -27.42
CA ASP A 236 10.60 11.81 -27.95
C ASP A 236 11.52 11.30 -26.84
N VAL A 237 11.94 12.19 -25.92
CA VAL A 237 12.72 11.79 -24.76
C VAL A 237 11.94 10.85 -23.84
N ILE A 238 10.67 11.13 -23.55
CA ILE A 238 9.85 10.30 -22.68
C ILE A 238 9.59 8.94 -23.33
N ASP A 239 9.27 8.89 -24.61
CA ASP A 239 9.00 7.66 -25.36
C ASP A 239 10.21 6.72 -25.41
N GLU A 240 11.43 7.26 -25.29
CA GLU A 240 12.64 6.45 -25.13
C GLU A 240 12.65 5.68 -23.80
N TYR A 241 12.15 6.27 -22.71
CA TYR A 241 12.27 5.75 -21.36
C TYR A 241 11.01 5.09 -20.82
N PHE A 242 9.84 5.40 -21.37
CA PHE A 242 8.55 4.90 -20.89
C PHE A 242 7.81 4.10 -21.96
N ASP A 243 6.99 3.18 -21.52
CA ASP A 243 6.06 2.43 -22.38
C ASP A 243 4.79 3.24 -22.65
N PRO A 244 3.88 2.74 -23.54
CA PRO A 244 2.61 3.42 -23.82
C PRO A 244 1.67 3.55 -22.61
N GLN A 245 1.89 2.78 -21.54
CA GLN A 245 1.16 2.87 -20.28
C GLN A 245 1.78 3.88 -19.31
N GLY A 246 2.87 4.53 -19.73
CA GLY A 246 3.61 5.50 -18.95
C GLY A 246 4.51 4.88 -17.88
N ILE A 247 4.82 3.58 -17.97
CA ILE A 247 5.67 2.88 -17.03
C ILE A 247 7.12 2.91 -17.52
N TYR A 248 8.05 3.19 -16.63
CA TYR A 248 9.48 3.22 -16.92
C TYR A 248 10.00 1.86 -17.39
N LYS A 249 10.65 1.82 -18.56
CA LYS A 249 11.07 0.58 -19.23
C LYS A 249 12.37 -0.02 -18.69
N ARG A 250 13.23 0.80 -18.08
CA ARG A 250 14.57 0.39 -17.64
C ARG A 250 14.57 -0.05 -16.19
N ASP A 251 15.61 -0.78 -15.79
CA ASP A 251 15.75 -1.22 -14.39
C ASP A 251 16.71 -0.29 -13.61
N ASN A 252 17.55 0.48 -14.30
CA ASN A 252 18.47 1.42 -13.67
C ASN A 252 17.78 2.78 -13.45
N LEU A 253 17.58 3.16 -12.19
CA LEU A 253 17.00 4.46 -11.83
C LEU A 253 17.94 5.66 -12.11
N CYS A 254 19.24 5.46 -12.24
CA CYS A 254 20.15 6.55 -12.59
C CYS A 254 19.78 7.17 -13.94
N ASP A 255 19.41 6.34 -14.92
CA ASP A 255 18.96 6.81 -16.24
C ASP A 255 17.66 7.65 -16.12
N PHE A 256 16.78 7.29 -15.19
CA PHE A 256 15.57 8.08 -14.90
C PHE A 256 15.93 9.47 -14.36
N PHE A 257 16.89 9.55 -13.44
CA PHE A 257 17.30 10.84 -12.89
C PHE A 257 17.99 11.73 -13.94
N GLU A 258 18.86 11.17 -14.79
CA GLU A 258 19.46 11.90 -15.89
C GLU A 258 18.40 12.46 -16.85
N MET A 259 17.41 11.64 -17.20
CA MET A 259 16.27 12.07 -18.01
C MET A 259 15.48 13.17 -17.31
N SER A 260 15.14 12.98 -16.03
CA SER A 260 14.34 13.95 -15.27
C SER A 260 15.03 15.30 -15.14
N GLU A 261 16.35 15.33 -14.95
CA GLU A 261 17.15 16.56 -14.95
C GLU A 261 17.07 17.29 -16.30
N ARG A 262 17.12 16.55 -17.43
CA ARG A 262 16.94 17.13 -18.76
C ARG A 262 15.57 17.76 -18.99
N LEU A 263 14.55 17.26 -18.32
CA LEU A 263 13.17 17.74 -18.41
C LEU A 263 12.79 18.79 -17.35
N LYS A 264 13.60 18.96 -16.30
CA LYS A 264 13.35 19.93 -15.21
C LYS A 264 13.22 21.39 -15.68
N GLU A 265 13.92 21.76 -16.74
CA GLU A 265 13.82 23.10 -17.32
C GLU A 265 12.46 23.35 -17.99
N HIS A 266 11.71 22.29 -18.26
CA HIS A 266 10.38 22.40 -18.84
C HIS A 266 9.36 22.75 -17.76
N LYS A 267 8.76 23.95 -17.82
CA LYS A 267 7.80 24.44 -16.81
C LYS A 267 6.58 23.54 -16.61
N ALA A 268 6.25 22.74 -17.62
CA ALA A 268 5.15 21.77 -17.58
C ALA A 268 5.56 20.37 -17.09
N VAL A 269 6.66 20.23 -16.37
CA VAL A 269 7.07 18.96 -15.78
C VAL A 269 7.05 19.07 -14.25
N ARG A 270 6.49 18.05 -13.61
CA ARG A 270 6.48 17.86 -12.14
C ARG A 270 7.05 16.49 -11.84
N VAL A 271 8.00 16.42 -10.91
CA VAL A 271 8.60 15.17 -10.44
C VAL A 271 8.32 15.05 -8.95
N ASP A 272 7.70 13.95 -8.54
CA ASP A 272 7.44 13.67 -7.14
C ASP A 272 8.78 13.48 -6.39
N GLU A 273 8.95 14.21 -5.30
CA GLU A 273 10.15 14.12 -4.45
C GLU A 273 10.41 12.69 -3.94
N PHE A 274 9.37 11.89 -3.77
CA PHE A 274 9.51 10.50 -3.32
C PHE A 274 10.37 9.64 -4.25
N LEU A 275 10.44 9.95 -5.53
CA LEU A 275 11.31 9.27 -6.49
C LEU A 275 12.80 9.38 -6.13
N TYR A 276 13.20 10.45 -5.46
CA TYR A 276 14.60 10.66 -5.05
C TYR A 276 15.00 9.83 -3.81
N TYR A 277 14.05 9.15 -3.17
CA TYR A 277 14.29 8.32 -1.98
C TYR A 277 14.14 6.81 -2.26
N LYS A 278 13.96 6.42 -3.51
CA LYS A 278 13.90 5.03 -3.99
C LYS A 278 15.22 4.59 -4.58
#